data_4c331a69dd48992babaedee28c8d947c
#
_entry.id   4c331a69dd48992babaedee28c8d947c
#
_cell.length_a   1.000
_cell.length_b   1.000
_cell.length_c   1.000
_cell.angle_alpha   90.00
_cell.angle_beta   90.00
_cell.angle_gamma   90.00
#
_symmetry.space_group_name_H-M   'P 1'
#
loop_
_entity.id
_entity.type
_entity.pdbx_description
1 polymer ?
#
loop_
_entity_poly.entity_id
_entity_poly.type
_entity_poly.pdbx_seq_one_letter_code
_entity_poly.pdbx_strand_id
1 'polypeptide(L)'
;MINPEYLSRIKHVFFFISLCLFALVLHGQKIYYTTENAHSHNDYEQKIPYWMAYDQGFGSIEADIFLRDSELIVAHDEKELEFNRSFRTLYLENIDSCLNKNGGNPYKNTTRNLQLLIDIKTDSIATLAKLIVLLEQFPVLIHNRHISIVITGNRPNPDSFSHYPDFIWFDGVLSRPYTPDQLSRIKMLSDDFKHYSQWLVDGQIPIEDIEKLKSRIAKAHQDGIRVRLWNAPDFNNAWAQLIKLRVDYINTDHIAALAQYLQTNHFEYISPGR
;
A
#
# COMPACT_ATOMS: atom_id res chain seq x y z
N MET A 1 61.62 -21.68 -5.61
CA MET A 1 60.73 -21.78 -4.41
C MET A 1 60.27 -20.38 -4.04
N ILE A 2 58.99 -20.11 -4.07
CA ILE A 2 58.44 -18.81 -3.75
C ILE A 2 58.41 -18.64 -2.23
N ASN A 3 58.91 -17.53 -1.71
CA ASN A 3 59.04 -17.29 -0.27
C ASN A 3 57.65 -17.30 0.41
N PRO A 4 57.45 -18.11 1.49
CA PRO A 4 56.16 -18.21 2.18
C PRO A 4 55.62 -16.89 2.72
N GLU A 5 56.49 -15.94 3.12
CA GLU A 5 56.08 -14.61 3.56
C GLU A 5 55.49 -13.75 2.44
N TYR A 6 55.95 -13.92 1.19
CA TYR A 6 55.41 -13.23 0.04
C TYR A 6 53.99 -13.71 -0.30
N LEU A 7 53.71 -15.00 -0.18
CA LEU A 7 52.39 -15.59 -0.34
C LEU A 7 51.41 -15.14 0.75
N SER A 8 51.87 -14.99 2.00
CA SER A 8 51.07 -14.46 3.10
C SER A 8 50.66 -13.00 2.86
N ARG A 9 51.61 -12.16 2.43
CA ARG A 9 51.32 -10.72 2.14
C ARG A 9 50.33 -10.55 0.96
N ILE A 10 50.44 -11.36 -0.08
CA ILE A 10 49.49 -11.35 -1.21
C ILE A 10 48.11 -11.76 -0.74
N LYS A 11 47.93 -12.77 0.11
CA LYS A 11 46.64 -13.20 0.66
C LYS A 11 45.97 -12.09 1.50
N HIS A 12 46.76 -11.36 2.29
CA HIS A 12 46.21 -10.24 3.09
C HIS A 12 45.78 -9.06 2.21
N VAL A 13 46.53 -8.73 1.14
CA VAL A 13 46.17 -7.70 0.19
C VAL A 13 44.89 -8.05 -0.57
N PHE A 14 44.74 -9.28 -1.05
CA PHE A 14 43.53 -9.77 -1.70
C PHE A 14 42.31 -9.78 -0.75
N PHE A 15 42.53 -10.16 0.51
CA PHE A 15 41.48 -10.13 1.53
C PHE A 15 40.99 -8.69 1.82
N PHE A 16 41.93 -7.74 1.95
CA PHE A 16 41.61 -6.31 2.16
C PHE A 16 40.91 -5.70 0.93
N ILE A 17 41.34 -5.99 -0.27
CA ILE A 17 40.71 -5.54 -1.52
C ILE A 17 39.30 -6.12 -1.65
N SER A 18 39.10 -7.39 -1.31
CA SER A 18 37.78 -8.04 -1.30
C SER A 18 36.85 -7.41 -0.25
N LEU A 19 37.37 -7.07 0.94
CA LEU A 19 36.57 -6.42 2.00
C LEU A 19 36.20 -4.97 1.62
N CYS A 20 37.11 -4.23 0.96
CA CYS A 20 36.82 -2.89 0.45
C CYS A 20 35.82 -2.89 -0.72
N LEU A 21 35.90 -3.88 -1.62
CA LEU A 21 34.92 -4.08 -2.69
C LEU A 21 33.53 -4.46 -2.14
N PHE A 22 33.46 -5.25 -1.07
CA PHE A 22 32.20 -5.59 -0.41
C PHE A 22 31.60 -4.38 0.33
N ALA A 23 32.41 -3.51 0.90
CA ALA A 23 31.95 -2.25 1.52
C ALA A 23 31.47 -1.22 0.48
N LEU A 24 31.99 -1.23 -0.74
CA LEU A 24 31.54 -0.35 -1.84
C LEU A 24 30.20 -0.78 -2.47
N VAL A 25 29.82 -2.06 -2.33
CA VAL A 25 28.54 -2.58 -2.86
C VAL A 25 27.35 -2.29 -1.93
N LEU A 26 27.61 -1.86 -0.69
CA LEU A 26 26.57 -1.52 0.30
C LEU A 26 26.09 -0.05 0.25
N HIS A 27 26.38 0.69 -0.81
CA HIS A 27 25.63 1.92 -1.11
C HIS A 27 24.29 1.49 -1.71
N GLY A 28 23.35 1.14 -0.82
CA GLY A 28 21.97 0.83 -1.18
C GLY A 28 21.43 1.92 -2.09
N GLN A 29 20.89 1.54 -3.23
CA GLN A 29 20.28 2.47 -4.18
C GLN A 29 19.22 3.27 -3.43
N LYS A 30 19.33 4.59 -3.41
CA LYS A 30 18.31 5.43 -2.77
C LYS A 30 16.98 5.22 -3.47
N ILE A 31 15.98 4.83 -2.71
CA ILE A 31 14.61 4.70 -3.20
C ILE A 31 13.89 6.00 -2.84
N TYR A 32 13.08 6.50 -3.74
CA TYR A 32 12.34 7.74 -3.56
C TYR A 32 10.84 7.48 -3.54
N TYR A 33 10.10 8.35 -2.86
CA TYR A 33 8.66 8.39 -2.99
C TYR A 33 8.30 8.62 -4.47
N THR A 34 7.39 7.80 -4.95
CA THR A 34 6.84 7.88 -6.31
C THR A 34 5.33 7.70 -6.24
N THR A 35 4.65 7.70 -7.37
CA THR A 35 3.22 7.39 -7.42
C THR A 35 2.88 5.98 -6.93
N GLU A 36 3.86 5.08 -6.79
CA GLU A 36 3.70 3.79 -6.11
C GLU A 36 3.40 3.93 -4.60
N ASN A 37 3.70 5.11 -4.02
CA ASN A 37 3.37 5.48 -2.65
C ASN A 37 2.06 6.29 -2.55
N ALA A 38 1.35 6.49 -3.65
CA ALA A 38 0.09 7.19 -3.67
C ALA A 38 -1.08 6.20 -3.53
N HIS A 39 -2.11 6.63 -2.79
CA HIS A 39 -3.35 5.92 -2.59
C HIS A 39 -4.53 6.75 -3.07
N SER A 40 -5.26 6.25 -4.06
CA SER A 40 -6.51 6.84 -4.54
C SER A 40 -7.63 6.49 -3.56
N HIS A 41 -8.02 7.44 -2.73
CA HIS A 41 -9.12 7.32 -1.78
C HIS A 41 -10.44 7.52 -2.51
N ASN A 42 -11.47 6.74 -2.15
CA ASN A 42 -12.77 6.77 -2.82
C ASN A 42 -12.65 6.85 -4.36
N ASP A 43 -11.79 6.01 -4.93
CA ASP A 43 -11.42 6.09 -6.35
C ASP A 43 -12.64 6.06 -7.29
N TYR A 44 -13.73 5.41 -6.89
CA TYR A 44 -14.99 5.33 -7.64
C TYR A 44 -15.71 6.69 -7.77
N GLU A 45 -15.32 7.71 -7.03
CA GLU A 45 -15.83 9.09 -7.16
C GLU A 45 -15.05 9.90 -8.19
N GLN A 46 -13.92 9.40 -8.69
CA GLN A 46 -13.17 10.02 -9.75
C GLN A 46 -13.98 10.05 -11.06
N LYS A 47 -13.68 11.01 -11.92
CA LYS A 47 -14.36 11.16 -13.22
C LYS A 47 -14.29 9.88 -14.07
N ILE A 48 -13.18 9.14 -14.00
CA ILE A 48 -12.98 7.86 -14.66
C ILE A 48 -12.36 6.92 -13.62
N PRO A 49 -13.21 6.23 -12.79
CA PRO A 49 -12.75 5.32 -11.77
C PRO A 49 -11.74 4.29 -12.28
N TYR A 50 -10.83 3.84 -11.43
CA TYR A 50 -9.72 2.98 -11.72
C TYR A 50 -8.67 3.65 -12.65
N TRP A 51 -9.09 4.14 -13.82
CA TRP A 51 -8.16 4.58 -14.86
C TRP A 51 -7.38 5.84 -14.51
N MET A 52 -7.99 6.79 -13.79
CA MET A 52 -7.27 8.01 -13.40
C MET A 52 -6.08 7.69 -12.48
N ALA A 53 -6.24 6.80 -11.51
CA ALA A 53 -5.17 6.36 -10.62
C ALA A 53 -4.19 5.42 -11.34
N TYR A 54 -4.70 4.49 -12.14
CA TYR A 54 -3.91 3.55 -12.93
C TYR A 54 -2.95 4.26 -13.91
N ASP A 55 -3.44 5.23 -14.68
CA ASP A 55 -2.64 5.98 -15.66
C ASP A 55 -1.51 6.79 -15.02
N GLN A 56 -1.66 7.18 -13.75
CA GLN A 56 -0.62 7.81 -12.95
C GLN A 56 0.31 6.79 -12.25
N GLY A 57 0.01 5.50 -12.32
CA GLY A 57 0.80 4.44 -11.70
C GLY A 57 0.72 4.43 -10.17
N PHE A 58 -0.46 4.70 -9.60
CA PHE A 58 -0.70 4.66 -8.16
C PHE A 58 -0.52 3.25 -7.60
N GLY A 59 0.18 3.12 -6.46
CA GLY A 59 0.43 1.83 -5.84
C GLY A 59 -0.76 1.28 -5.04
N SER A 60 -1.80 2.08 -4.79
CA SER A 60 -3.01 1.65 -4.07
C SER A 60 -4.24 2.37 -4.57
N ILE A 61 -5.33 1.62 -4.77
CA ILE A 61 -6.63 2.11 -5.26
C ILE A 61 -7.71 1.57 -4.34
N GLU A 62 -8.63 2.41 -3.85
CA GLU A 62 -9.69 2.06 -2.93
C GLU A 62 -11.05 1.95 -3.63
N ALA A 63 -11.80 0.90 -3.27
CA ALA A 63 -13.18 0.70 -3.69
C ALA A 63 -14.05 0.31 -2.50
N ASP A 64 -15.09 1.07 -2.24
CA ASP A 64 -16.11 0.78 -1.24
C ASP A 64 -17.16 -0.17 -1.82
N ILE A 65 -17.47 -1.24 -1.13
CA ILE A 65 -18.43 -2.24 -1.61
C ILE A 65 -19.56 -2.50 -0.65
N PHE A 66 -20.74 -2.62 -1.22
CA PHE A 66 -21.97 -3.09 -0.57
C PHE A 66 -22.39 -4.42 -1.14
N LEU A 67 -22.77 -5.35 -0.31
CA LEU A 67 -23.49 -6.54 -0.74
C LEU A 67 -24.98 -6.22 -0.83
N ARG A 68 -25.56 -6.23 -2.04
CA ARG A 68 -26.97 -5.99 -2.31
C ARG A 68 -27.48 -6.99 -3.36
N ASP A 69 -28.58 -7.65 -3.07
CA ASP A 69 -29.23 -8.59 -3.98
C ASP A 69 -28.25 -9.63 -4.60
N SER A 70 -27.33 -10.14 -3.78
CA SER A 70 -26.26 -11.06 -4.16
C SER A 70 -25.22 -10.48 -5.15
N GLU A 71 -25.16 -9.17 -5.32
CA GLU A 71 -24.16 -8.47 -6.12
C GLU A 71 -23.28 -7.55 -5.23
N LEU A 72 -22.05 -7.30 -5.68
CA LEU A 72 -21.15 -6.33 -5.05
C LEU A 72 -21.22 -5.01 -5.80
N ILE A 73 -21.83 -4.03 -5.17
CA ILE A 73 -22.09 -2.70 -5.73
C ILE A 73 -21.12 -1.70 -5.11
N VAL A 74 -20.53 -0.85 -5.93
CA VAL A 74 -19.61 0.21 -5.50
C VAL A 74 -20.40 1.48 -5.20
N ALA A 75 -20.29 1.94 -3.96
CA ALA A 75 -20.97 3.16 -3.49
C ALA A 75 -20.29 3.68 -2.21
N HIS A 76 -20.40 4.99 -1.97
CA HIS A 76 -19.95 5.59 -0.71
C HIS A 76 -20.98 5.36 0.41
N ASP A 77 -22.25 5.55 0.08
CA ASP A 77 -23.37 5.37 1.00
C ASP A 77 -24.55 4.62 0.33
N GLU A 78 -25.59 4.32 1.12
CA GLU A 78 -26.76 3.59 0.64
C GLU A 78 -27.55 4.35 -0.46
N LYS A 79 -27.46 5.68 -0.53
CA LYS A 79 -28.17 6.48 -1.54
C LYS A 79 -27.57 6.30 -2.93
N GLU A 80 -26.27 6.06 -3.00
CA GLU A 80 -25.56 5.84 -4.26
C GLU A 80 -25.75 4.44 -4.84
N LEU A 81 -26.35 3.52 -4.09
CA LEU A 81 -26.63 2.16 -4.58
C LEU A 81 -27.55 2.16 -5.81
N GLU A 82 -28.34 3.22 -6.02
CA GLU A 82 -29.17 3.38 -7.23
C GLU A 82 -28.36 3.52 -8.52
N PHE A 83 -27.08 3.97 -8.44
CA PHE A 83 -26.17 4.03 -9.60
C PHE A 83 -25.77 2.65 -10.11
N ASN A 84 -25.98 1.60 -9.33
CA ASN A 84 -25.75 0.20 -9.66
C ASN A 84 -24.38 -0.07 -10.28
N ARG A 85 -23.31 0.55 -9.75
CA ARG A 85 -21.94 0.42 -10.21
C ARG A 85 -21.37 -0.93 -9.79
N SER A 86 -21.19 -1.87 -10.70
CA SER A 86 -20.67 -3.20 -10.39
C SER A 86 -19.18 -3.17 -10.05
N PHE A 87 -18.79 -3.74 -8.90
CA PHE A 87 -17.39 -3.89 -8.51
C PHE A 87 -16.60 -4.73 -9.52
N ARG A 88 -17.24 -5.78 -10.09
CA ARG A 88 -16.66 -6.63 -11.13
C ARG A 88 -16.17 -5.80 -12.32
N THR A 89 -17.07 -5.03 -12.93
CA THR A 89 -16.76 -4.32 -14.18
C THR A 89 -15.91 -3.07 -13.94
N LEU A 90 -16.09 -2.42 -12.80
CA LEU A 90 -15.38 -1.17 -12.51
C LEU A 90 -13.91 -1.41 -12.15
N TYR A 91 -13.58 -2.55 -11.49
CA TYR A 91 -12.24 -2.83 -11.00
C TYR A 91 -11.67 -4.15 -11.50
N LEU A 92 -12.32 -5.29 -11.25
CA LEU A 92 -11.70 -6.59 -11.47
C LEU A 92 -11.40 -6.87 -12.94
N GLU A 93 -12.36 -6.61 -13.84
CA GLU A 93 -12.19 -6.81 -15.28
C GLU A 93 -11.12 -5.86 -15.85
N ASN A 94 -11.01 -4.64 -15.33
CA ASN A 94 -9.99 -3.69 -15.74
C ASN A 94 -8.58 -4.16 -15.31
N ILE A 95 -8.42 -4.59 -14.05
CA ILE A 95 -7.15 -5.14 -13.55
C ILE A 95 -6.75 -6.38 -14.34
N ASP A 96 -7.67 -7.34 -14.52
CA ASP A 96 -7.41 -8.57 -15.28
C ASP A 96 -7.02 -8.27 -16.72
N SER A 97 -7.70 -7.34 -17.38
CA SER A 97 -7.35 -6.86 -18.73
C SER A 97 -5.93 -6.27 -18.77
N CYS A 98 -5.55 -5.47 -17.78
CA CYS A 98 -4.21 -4.90 -17.69
C CYS A 98 -3.15 -5.98 -17.48
N LEU A 99 -3.38 -6.95 -16.59
CA LEU A 99 -2.48 -8.08 -16.37
C LEU A 99 -2.25 -8.87 -17.66
N ASN A 100 -3.32 -9.20 -18.37
CA ASN A 100 -3.25 -9.92 -19.64
C ASN A 100 -2.48 -9.15 -20.72
N LYS A 101 -2.71 -7.84 -20.84
CA LYS A 101 -2.02 -6.97 -21.83
C LYS A 101 -0.55 -6.73 -21.51
N ASN A 102 -0.18 -6.73 -20.22
CA ASN A 102 1.15 -6.34 -19.75
C ASN A 102 2.02 -7.56 -19.37
N GLY A 103 1.68 -8.76 -19.82
CA GLY A 103 2.46 -9.97 -19.53
C GLY A 103 2.52 -10.33 -18.04
N GLY A 104 1.41 -10.16 -17.33
CA GLY A 104 1.26 -10.47 -15.91
C GLY A 104 1.65 -9.33 -14.96
N ASN A 105 2.02 -8.15 -15.45
CA ASN A 105 2.28 -6.99 -14.61
C ASN A 105 1.06 -6.06 -14.54
N PRO A 106 0.75 -5.47 -13.38
CA PRO A 106 -0.32 -4.49 -13.29
C PRO A 106 -0.10 -3.32 -14.25
N TYR A 107 1.12 -2.82 -14.34
CA TYR A 107 1.52 -1.65 -15.13
C TYR A 107 2.43 -2.03 -16.28
N LYS A 108 2.31 -1.31 -17.39
CA LYS A 108 3.13 -1.54 -18.58
C LYS A 108 4.61 -1.24 -18.31
N ASN A 109 5.50 -2.13 -18.77
CA ASN A 109 6.96 -1.97 -18.73
C ASN A 109 7.55 -1.73 -17.33
N THR A 110 6.91 -2.23 -16.27
CA THR A 110 7.38 -2.09 -14.90
C THR A 110 6.92 -3.26 -14.03
N THR A 111 7.64 -3.51 -12.94
CA THR A 111 7.29 -4.51 -11.91
C THR A 111 6.62 -3.87 -10.69
N ARG A 112 6.02 -2.69 -10.84
CA ARG A 112 5.29 -2.01 -9.77
C ARG A 112 4.15 -2.86 -9.25
N ASN A 113 3.92 -2.78 -7.95
CA ASN A 113 2.80 -3.46 -7.32
C ASN A 113 1.55 -2.58 -7.33
N LEU A 114 0.39 -3.23 -7.36
CA LEU A 114 -0.91 -2.61 -7.17
C LEU A 114 -1.62 -3.24 -5.97
N GLN A 115 -1.98 -2.44 -5.00
CA GLN A 115 -2.89 -2.80 -3.93
C GLN A 115 -4.32 -2.39 -4.31
N LEU A 116 -5.25 -3.33 -4.33
CA LEU A 116 -6.68 -3.06 -4.35
C LEU A 116 -7.17 -3.10 -2.91
N LEU A 117 -7.46 -1.92 -2.34
CA LEU A 117 -8.05 -1.77 -1.02
C LEU A 117 -9.57 -1.82 -1.15
N ILE A 118 -10.19 -2.79 -0.49
CA ILE A 118 -11.63 -3.03 -0.58
C ILE A 118 -12.28 -2.72 0.76
N ASP A 119 -13.03 -1.62 0.82
CA ASP A 119 -13.74 -1.19 2.02
C ASP A 119 -15.15 -1.82 2.03
N ILE A 120 -15.35 -2.76 2.96
CA ILE A 120 -16.64 -3.43 3.14
C ILE A 120 -17.57 -2.54 3.97
N LYS A 121 -18.70 -2.14 3.37
CA LYS A 121 -19.70 -1.26 4.02
C LYS A 121 -20.86 -2.02 4.65
N THR A 122 -21.08 -3.29 4.28
CA THR A 122 -22.16 -4.16 4.77
C THR A 122 -21.64 -5.22 5.74
N ASP A 123 -22.41 -6.27 6.03
CA ASP A 123 -21.97 -7.36 6.90
C ASP A 123 -20.66 -8.00 6.41
N SER A 124 -19.69 -8.07 7.30
CA SER A 124 -18.33 -8.49 6.95
C SER A 124 -18.25 -9.92 6.43
N ILE A 125 -18.98 -10.84 7.04
CA ILE A 125 -18.89 -12.29 6.72
C ILE A 125 -19.55 -12.58 5.39
N ALA A 126 -20.79 -12.11 5.22
CA ALA A 126 -21.56 -12.33 3.99
C ALA A 126 -20.92 -11.66 2.79
N THR A 127 -20.45 -10.41 2.97
CA THR A 127 -19.82 -9.64 1.88
C THR A 127 -18.49 -10.25 1.48
N LEU A 128 -17.64 -10.62 2.45
CA LEU A 128 -16.35 -11.24 2.15
C LEU A 128 -16.50 -12.62 1.52
N ALA A 129 -17.49 -13.43 1.95
CA ALA A 129 -17.79 -14.69 1.31
C ALA A 129 -18.18 -14.51 -0.18
N LYS A 130 -19.06 -13.53 -0.48
CA LYS A 130 -19.43 -13.20 -1.86
C LYS A 130 -18.24 -12.68 -2.67
N LEU A 131 -17.40 -11.83 -2.06
CA LEU A 131 -16.20 -11.28 -2.68
C LEU A 131 -15.22 -12.40 -3.06
N ILE A 132 -14.97 -13.36 -2.18
CA ILE A 132 -14.09 -14.51 -2.45
C ILE A 132 -14.57 -15.29 -3.66
N VAL A 133 -15.87 -15.66 -3.70
CA VAL A 133 -16.48 -16.38 -4.85
C VAL A 133 -16.34 -15.57 -6.15
N LEU A 134 -16.44 -14.25 -6.09
CA LEU A 134 -16.23 -13.39 -7.25
C LEU A 134 -14.76 -13.38 -7.68
N LEU A 135 -13.82 -13.22 -6.73
CA LEU A 135 -12.37 -13.16 -6.99
C LEU A 135 -11.83 -14.48 -7.58
N GLU A 136 -12.37 -15.63 -7.19
CA GLU A 136 -11.99 -16.94 -7.73
C GLU A 136 -12.26 -17.06 -9.24
N GLN A 137 -13.09 -16.20 -9.81
CA GLN A 137 -13.32 -16.12 -11.26
C GLN A 137 -12.20 -15.37 -12.01
N PHE A 138 -11.23 -14.79 -11.28
CA PHE A 138 -10.09 -14.05 -11.81
C PHE A 138 -8.75 -14.68 -11.36
N PRO A 139 -8.44 -15.91 -11.80
CA PRO A 139 -7.26 -16.66 -11.31
C PRO A 139 -5.93 -15.95 -11.61
N VAL A 140 -5.83 -15.23 -12.73
CA VAL A 140 -4.61 -14.45 -13.04
C VAL A 140 -4.39 -13.34 -12.01
N LEU A 141 -5.46 -12.72 -11.51
CA LEU A 141 -5.38 -11.64 -10.52
C LEU A 141 -5.04 -12.18 -9.13
N ILE A 142 -5.74 -13.21 -8.64
CA ILE A 142 -5.57 -13.70 -7.26
C ILE A 142 -4.24 -14.44 -7.03
N HIS A 143 -3.62 -14.99 -8.06
CA HIS A 143 -2.32 -15.63 -7.98
C HIS A 143 -1.16 -14.72 -8.42
N ASN A 144 -1.43 -13.44 -8.64
CA ASN A 144 -0.42 -12.50 -9.10
C ASN A 144 0.38 -11.91 -7.93
N ARG A 145 1.69 -12.11 -7.93
CA ARG A 145 2.60 -11.59 -6.87
C ARG A 145 2.67 -10.06 -6.80
N HIS A 146 2.25 -9.36 -7.86
CA HIS A 146 2.27 -7.89 -7.94
C HIS A 146 0.90 -7.28 -7.60
N ILE A 147 -0.12 -8.10 -7.32
CA ILE A 147 -1.42 -7.67 -6.84
C ILE A 147 -1.56 -8.00 -5.36
N SER A 148 -2.07 -7.08 -4.57
CA SER A 148 -2.49 -7.31 -3.19
C SER A 148 -3.95 -6.93 -3.04
N ILE A 149 -4.78 -7.88 -2.62
CA ILE A 149 -6.20 -7.67 -2.29
C ILE A 149 -6.28 -7.48 -0.79
N VAL A 150 -6.60 -6.27 -0.35
CA VAL A 150 -6.58 -5.88 1.07
C VAL A 150 -7.98 -5.45 1.50
N ILE A 151 -8.48 -6.06 2.56
CA ILE A 151 -9.83 -5.79 3.10
C ILE A 151 -9.74 -4.77 4.22
N THR A 152 -10.57 -3.73 4.15
CA THR A 152 -10.76 -2.71 5.17
C THR A 152 -12.25 -2.51 5.48
N GLY A 153 -12.60 -1.51 6.29
CA GLY A 153 -13.98 -1.23 6.71
C GLY A 153 -14.52 -2.29 7.68
N ASN A 154 -15.70 -2.81 7.41
CA ASN A 154 -16.32 -3.89 8.18
C ASN A 154 -15.62 -5.21 7.89
N ARG A 155 -14.47 -5.43 8.51
CA ARG A 155 -13.68 -6.66 8.37
C ARG A 155 -13.92 -7.63 9.52
N PRO A 156 -13.68 -8.94 9.32
CA PRO A 156 -13.78 -9.95 10.37
C PRO A 156 -12.85 -9.65 11.55
N ASN A 157 -13.09 -10.34 12.69
CA ASN A 157 -12.16 -10.28 13.81
C ASN A 157 -10.77 -10.78 13.39
N PRO A 158 -9.68 -10.09 13.77
CA PRO A 158 -8.32 -10.51 13.45
C PRO A 158 -7.95 -11.94 13.83
N ASP A 159 -8.56 -12.53 14.85
CA ASP A 159 -8.36 -13.94 15.23
C ASP A 159 -8.83 -14.92 14.15
N SER A 160 -9.67 -14.48 13.22
CA SER A 160 -10.17 -15.30 12.10
C SER A 160 -9.44 -15.05 10.77
N PHE A 161 -8.48 -14.12 10.71
CA PHE A 161 -7.81 -13.76 9.45
C PHE A 161 -7.13 -14.94 8.76
N SER A 162 -6.56 -15.88 9.53
CA SER A 162 -5.93 -17.10 9.01
C SER A 162 -6.90 -18.09 8.38
N HIS A 163 -8.21 -17.95 8.58
CA HIS A 163 -9.22 -18.83 8.00
C HIS A 163 -9.62 -18.46 6.57
N TYR A 164 -9.21 -17.28 6.10
CA TYR A 164 -9.50 -16.81 4.74
C TYR A 164 -8.41 -17.24 3.75
N PRO A 165 -8.72 -17.32 2.44
CA PRO A 165 -7.76 -17.70 1.41
C PRO A 165 -6.49 -16.82 1.44
N ASP A 166 -5.35 -17.39 1.03
CA ASP A 166 -4.04 -16.71 1.12
C ASP A 166 -3.93 -15.46 0.25
N PHE A 167 -4.76 -15.33 -0.77
CA PHE A 167 -4.82 -14.13 -1.61
C PHE A 167 -5.56 -12.95 -0.95
N ILE A 168 -6.25 -13.17 0.18
CA ILE A 168 -6.91 -12.11 0.97
C ILE A 168 -5.96 -11.63 2.05
N TRP A 169 -5.69 -10.35 2.06
CA TRP A 169 -4.98 -9.63 3.10
C TRP A 169 -5.93 -8.69 3.83
N PHE A 170 -5.51 -8.21 4.99
CA PHE A 170 -6.30 -7.31 5.80
C PHE A 170 -5.55 -6.01 6.08
N ASP A 171 -6.31 -4.93 6.19
CA ASP A 171 -5.87 -3.68 6.79
C ASP A 171 -6.07 -3.78 8.30
N GLY A 172 -5.04 -3.52 9.05
CA GLY A 172 -5.12 -3.42 10.50
C GLY A 172 -5.33 -1.97 10.97
N VAL A 173 -5.54 -1.78 12.26
CA VAL A 173 -5.62 -0.45 12.91
C VAL A 173 -4.26 -0.12 13.52
N LEU A 174 -3.67 1.02 13.15
CA LEU A 174 -2.30 1.41 13.56
C LEU A 174 -2.15 1.54 15.09
N SER A 175 -3.20 1.94 15.80
CA SER A 175 -3.21 2.08 17.25
C SER A 175 -3.38 0.77 18.01
N ARG A 176 -3.77 -0.33 17.33
CA ARG A 176 -4.07 -1.63 17.96
C ARG A 176 -2.84 -2.54 17.98
N PRO A 177 -2.58 -3.27 19.09
CA PRO A 177 -1.61 -4.36 19.08
C PRO A 177 -2.17 -5.61 18.39
N TYR A 178 -1.27 -6.39 17.76
CA TYR A 178 -1.58 -7.64 17.08
C TYR A 178 -0.60 -8.74 17.50
N THR A 179 -1.06 -9.99 17.49
CA THR A 179 -0.19 -11.16 17.64
C THR A 179 0.61 -11.41 16.35
N PRO A 180 1.71 -12.18 16.39
CA PRO A 180 2.44 -12.56 15.16
C PRO A 180 1.56 -13.24 14.11
N ASP A 181 0.63 -14.11 14.52
CA ASP A 181 -0.29 -14.80 13.63
C ASP A 181 -1.23 -13.83 12.92
N GLN A 182 -1.80 -12.87 13.65
CA GLN A 182 -2.63 -11.81 13.07
C GLN A 182 -1.83 -10.93 12.11
N LEU A 183 -0.58 -10.53 12.50
CA LEU A 183 0.32 -9.73 11.66
C LEU A 183 0.70 -10.46 10.36
N SER A 184 0.76 -11.79 10.35
CA SER A 184 1.08 -12.57 9.15
C SER A 184 0.04 -12.38 8.02
N ARG A 185 -1.17 -11.91 8.35
CA ARG A 185 -2.28 -11.68 7.41
C ARG A 185 -2.59 -10.19 7.21
N ILE A 186 -1.84 -9.30 7.86
CA ILE A 186 -2.00 -7.84 7.73
C ILE A 186 -0.97 -7.32 6.71
N LYS A 187 -1.46 -6.61 5.69
CA LYS A 187 -0.64 -6.01 4.63
C LYS A 187 -0.31 -4.55 4.89
N MET A 188 -1.20 -3.87 5.59
CA MET A 188 -1.13 -2.45 5.88
C MET A 188 -1.75 -2.19 7.26
N LEU A 189 -1.27 -1.16 7.95
CA LEU A 189 -1.92 -0.59 9.13
C LEU A 189 -2.39 0.82 8.78
N SER A 190 -3.67 1.08 8.92
CA SER A 190 -4.24 2.41 8.73
C SER A 190 -4.89 2.94 9.99
N ASP A 191 -5.06 4.26 10.06
CA ASP A 191 -5.81 4.91 11.14
C ASP A 191 -6.30 6.28 10.70
N ASP A 192 -7.27 6.83 11.45
CA ASP A 192 -7.70 8.21 11.30
C ASP A 192 -6.60 9.15 11.80
N PHE A 193 -6.10 10.03 10.92
CA PHE A 193 -5.13 11.06 11.28
C PHE A 193 -5.62 11.91 12.46
N LYS A 194 -6.93 12.15 12.56
CA LYS A 194 -7.55 12.95 13.62
C LYS A 194 -7.46 12.31 15.02
N HIS A 195 -7.16 11.01 15.11
CA HIS A 195 -6.84 10.37 16.40
C HIS A 195 -5.50 10.83 16.98
N TYR A 196 -4.64 11.41 16.13
CA TYR A 196 -3.28 11.83 16.51
C TYR A 196 -3.10 13.34 16.50
N SER A 197 -3.76 14.04 15.57
CA SER A 197 -3.61 15.49 15.40
C SER A 197 -4.89 16.13 14.88
N GLN A 198 -5.17 17.34 15.37
CA GLN A 198 -6.21 18.21 14.86
C GLN A 198 -5.68 19.24 13.84
N TRP A 199 -4.45 19.06 13.39
CA TRP A 199 -3.83 19.93 12.40
C TRP A 199 -4.52 19.78 11.03
N LEU A 200 -5.06 20.87 10.50
CA LEU A 200 -5.84 20.89 9.25
C LEU A 200 -5.44 22.03 8.30
N VAL A 201 -4.46 22.85 8.68
CA VAL A 201 -4.10 24.09 7.99
C VAL A 201 -2.62 24.10 7.61
N ASP A 202 -2.20 25.12 6.85
CA ASP A 202 -0.78 25.34 6.57
C ASP A 202 0.05 25.49 7.84
N GLY A 203 1.35 25.18 7.73
CA GLY A 203 2.29 25.21 8.83
C GLY A 203 2.80 23.81 9.15
N GLN A 204 3.17 23.59 10.40
CA GLN A 204 3.74 22.33 10.86
C GLN A 204 2.74 21.59 11.76
N ILE A 205 2.72 20.27 11.66
CA ILE A 205 2.06 19.43 12.67
C ILE A 205 2.70 19.73 14.04
N PRO A 206 1.93 19.89 15.13
CA PRO A 206 2.47 20.07 16.47
C PRO A 206 3.48 18.98 16.83
N ILE A 207 4.57 19.37 17.50
CA ILE A 207 5.70 18.46 17.78
C ILE A 207 5.28 17.23 18.59
N GLU A 208 4.36 17.39 19.53
CA GLU A 208 3.81 16.32 20.36
C GLU A 208 3.01 15.30 19.53
N ASP A 209 2.29 15.76 18.48
CA ASP A 209 1.56 14.89 17.57
C ASP A 209 2.50 14.16 16.62
N ILE A 210 3.56 14.84 16.16
CA ILE A 210 4.66 14.24 15.39
C ILE A 210 5.28 13.06 16.15
N GLU A 211 5.59 13.21 17.43
CA GLU A 211 6.25 12.17 18.21
C GLU A 211 5.32 10.96 18.44
N LYS A 212 4.02 11.19 18.67
CA LYS A 212 3.02 10.10 18.73
C LYS A 212 2.98 9.31 17.42
N LEU A 213 2.84 10.00 16.27
CA LEU A 213 2.79 9.40 14.95
C LEU A 213 4.06 8.63 14.62
N LYS A 214 5.24 9.23 14.82
CA LYS A 214 6.54 8.58 14.59
C LYS A 214 6.68 7.27 15.36
N SER A 215 6.30 7.26 16.64
CA SER A 215 6.36 6.04 17.45
C SER A 215 5.52 4.91 16.88
N ARG A 216 4.29 5.19 16.45
CA ARG A 216 3.39 4.20 15.85
C ARG A 216 3.87 3.71 14.50
N ILE A 217 4.29 4.63 13.63
CA ILE A 217 4.81 4.30 12.31
C ILE A 217 6.10 3.47 12.43
N ALA A 218 7.02 3.86 13.32
CA ALA A 218 8.24 3.10 13.56
C ALA A 218 7.96 1.67 14.04
N LYS A 219 6.95 1.46 14.91
CA LYS A 219 6.54 0.12 15.34
C LYS A 219 5.99 -0.70 14.17
N ALA A 220 5.12 -0.13 13.34
CA ALA A 220 4.60 -0.80 12.14
C ALA A 220 5.74 -1.22 11.19
N HIS A 221 6.72 -0.33 10.98
CA HIS A 221 7.89 -0.61 10.15
C HIS A 221 8.81 -1.68 10.73
N GLN A 222 8.96 -1.76 12.07
CA GLN A 222 9.68 -2.87 12.72
C GLN A 222 9.01 -4.22 12.44
N ASP A 223 7.68 -4.23 12.35
CA ASP A 223 6.91 -5.41 12.00
C ASP A 223 6.87 -5.64 10.46
N GLY A 224 7.54 -4.79 9.68
CA GLY A 224 7.61 -4.85 8.21
C GLY A 224 6.29 -4.48 7.53
N ILE A 225 5.42 -3.69 8.15
CA ILE A 225 4.08 -3.36 7.65
C ILE A 225 4.02 -1.90 7.23
N ARG A 226 3.40 -1.65 6.08
CA ARG A 226 3.16 -0.30 5.54
C ARG A 226 2.08 0.44 6.31
N VAL A 227 2.15 1.77 6.31
CA VAL A 227 1.22 2.65 7.03
C VAL A 227 0.50 3.57 6.05
N ARG A 228 -0.81 3.75 6.28
CA ARG A 228 -1.67 4.76 5.67
C ARG A 228 -2.40 5.55 6.75
N LEU A 229 -2.54 6.87 6.56
CA LEU A 229 -3.38 7.73 7.40
C LEU A 229 -4.48 8.34 6.53
N TRP A 230 -5.74 8.01 6.85
CA TRP A 230 -6.89 8.62 6.22
C TRP A 230 -7.37 9.84 7.02
N ASN A 231 -8.27 10.68 6.50
CA ASN A 231 -8.66 11.97 7.07
C ASN A 231 -7.50 12.97 7.32
N ALA A 232 -6.32 12.71 6.80
CA ALA A 232 -5.24 13.69 6.79
C ALA A 232 -5.57 14.81 5.78
N PRO A 233 -5.08 16.05 6.00
CA PRO A 233 -5.24 17.10 5.01
C PRO A 233 -4.60 16.71 3.66
N ASP A 234 -5.25 17.09 2.55
CA ASP A 234 -4.91 16.64 1.19
C ASP A 234 -4.43 17.81 0.33
N PHE A 235 -3.21 18.30 0.60
CA PHE A 235 -2.52 19.37 -0.13
C PHE A 235 -1.00 19.28 0.03
N ASN A 236 -0.25 20.02 -0.79
CA ASN A 236 1.22 19.89 -0.91
C ASN A 236 1.98 19.87 0.42
N ASN A 237 1.67 20.79 1.35
CA ASN A 237 2.36 20.83 2.64
C ASN A 237 2.01 19.61 3.50
N ALA A 238 0.76 19.14 3.48
CA ALA A 238 0.34 17.95 4.21
C ALA A 238 1.06 16.71 3.67
N TRP A 239 1.13 16.53 2.36
CA TRP A 239 1.88 15.44 1.75
C TRP A 239 3.36 15.47 2.17
N ALA A 240 3.99 16.66 2.17
CA ALA A 240 5.38 16.81 2.65
C ALA A 240 5.55 16.37 4.12
N GLN A 241 4.61 16.74 5.00
CA GLN A 241 4.64 16.37 6.42
C GLN A 241 4.46 14.84 6.60
N LEU A 242 3.49 14.23 5.89
CA LEU A 242 3.26 12.79 5.93
C LEU A 242 4.46 11.99 5.39
N ILE A 243 5.09 12.46 4.31
CA ILE A 243 6.32 11.88 3.76
C ILE A 243 7.47 11.96 4.77
N LYS A 244 7.66 13.10 5.45
CA LYS A 244 8.67 13.24 6.51
C LYS A 244 8.42 12.32 7.70
N LEU A 245 7.15 12.01 7.99
CA LEU A 245 6.74 11.03 8.99
C LEU A 245 6.93 9.57 8.51
N ARG A 246 7.28 9.37 7.22
CA ARG A 246 7.46 8.06 6.59
C ARG A 246 6.17 7.27 6.46
N VAL A 247 5.04 7.96 6.24
CA VAL A 247 3.79 7.30 5.84
C VAL A 247 3.98 6.67 4.46
N ASP A 248 3.63 5.41 4.28
CA ASP A 248 3.97 4.64 3.07
C ASP A 248 2.99 4.87 1.92
N TYR A 249 1.70 5.06 2.24
CA TYR A 249 0.66 5.39 1.28
C TYR A 249 0.09 6.77 1.59
N ILE A 250 0.36 7.72 0.71
CA ILE A 250 -0.18 9.09 0.81
C ILE A 250 -1.60 9.08 0.25
N ASN A 251 -2.56 9.30 1.12
CA ASN A 251 -3.99 9.30 0.81
C ASN A 251 -4.38 10.58 0.06
N THR A 252 -5.13 10.48 -1.03
CA THR A 252 -5.58 11.65 -1.80
C THR A 252 -6.88 11.42 -2.55
N ASP A 253 -7.68 12.48 -2.64
CA ASP A 253 -8.79 12.63 -3.58
C ASP A 253 -8.35 13.39 -4.84
N HIS A 254 -7.11 13.92 -4.86
CA HIS A 254 -6.55 14.77 -5.91
C HIS A 254 -5.45 14.07 -6.71
N ILE A 255 -5.81 12.99 -7.43
CA ILE A 255 -4.89 12.08 -8.13
C ILE A 255 -3.83 12.82 -8.95
N ALA A 256 -4.24 13.72 -9.85
CA ALA A 256 -3.30 14.43 -10.73
C ALA A 256 -2.34 15.35 -9.95
N ALA A 257 -2.83 16.02 -8.91
CA ALA A 257 -2.03 16.94 -8.09
C ALA A 257 -0.97 16.19 -7.29
N LEU A 258 -1.34 15.08 -6.60
CA LEU A 258 -0.37 14.26 -5.87
C LEU A 258 0.63 13.60 -6.83
N ALA A 259 0.19 13.10 -7.99
CA ALA A 259 1.09 12.52 -8.98
C ALA A 259 2.16 13.52 -9.43
N GLN A 260 1.75 14.73 -9.81
CA GLN A 260 2.66 15.81 -10.18
C GLN A 260 3.61 16.18 -9.02
N TYR A 261 3.07 16.27 -7.80
CA TYR A 261 3.86 16.59 -6.60
C TYR A 261 4.98 15.56 -6.36
N LEU A 262 4.67 14.27 -6.43
CA LEU A 262 5.66 13.19 -6.23
C LEU A 262 6.66 13.08 -7.39
N GLN A 263 6.28 13.43 -8.62
CA GLN A 263 7.19 13.45 -9.76
C GLN A 263 8.19 14.61 -9.73
N THR A 264 7.80 15.75 -9.14
CA THR A 264 8.65 16.95 -9.08
C THR A 264 9.51 17.02 -7.83
N ASN A 265 9.16 16.31 -6.75
CA ASN A 265 9.86 16.36 -5.47
C ASN A 265 10.48 14.98 -5.15
N HIS A 266 11.79 14.93 -4.99
CA HIS A 266 12.55 13.69 -4.76
C HIS A 266 12.73 13.43 -3.25
N PHE A 267 11.69 12.98 -2.58
CA PHE A 267 11.76 12.56 -1.17
C PHE A 267 12.28 11.12 -1.07
N GLU A 268 13.29 10.91 -0.22
CA GLU A 268 13.83 9.57 0.00
C GLU A 268 12.80 8.68 0.71
N TYR A 269 12.60 7.47 0.18
CA TYR A 269 11.71 6.45 0.73
C TYR A 269 12.53 5.32 1.34
N ILE A 270 12.20 4.95 2.57
CA ILE A 270 12.81 3.80 3.24
C ILE A 270 11.69 2.78 3.46
N SER A 271 11.66 1.76 2.62
CA SER A 271 10.66 0.70 2.70
C SER A 271 10.74 -0.06 4.02
N PRO A 272 9.62 -0.36 4.69
CA PRO A 272 9.61 -1.37 5.74
C PRO A 272 10.04 -2.71 5.12
N GLY A 273 11.02 -3.35 5.76
CA GLY A 273 11.66 -4.55 5.22
C GLY A 273 10.77 -5.79 5.29
N ARG A 274 9.99 -6.04 4.25
CA ARG A 274 9.34 -7.35 3.99
C ARG A 274 9.49 -7.72 2.53
#